data_ef85f8f69b8f816614e47936f4871d40
#
_entry.id   ef85f8f69b8f816614e47936f4871d40
#
_cell.length_a   1.000
_cell.length_b   1.000
_cell.length_c   1.000
_cell.angle_alpha   90.00
_cell.angle_beta   90.00
_cell.angle_gamma   90.00
#
_symmetry.space_group_name_H-M   'P 1'
#
loop_
_entity.id
_entity.type
_entity.pdbx_description
1 polymer ?
#
loop_
_entity_poly.entity_id
_entity_poly.type
_entity_poly.pdbx_seq_one_letter_code
_entity_poly.pdbx_strand_id
1 'polypeptide(L)'
;VDRKQFPAFQMSANRWRAFIPTTPLDQAGLKQVVVKGDGLQQILPMQLGDRDFPTQSIWLSGSGSDLEPTDYEWDKVSAFKKLVTPQKFWNGVFLKPNEGEITTGFGVRRYYNGEFANDYYHRGIDYAGGYGSPVIAPAAGYVRLVGTVSQGFRLHGNTVGVDHGQGVESIFLHLSEIYVKEGDFVNAGQEIGAVGATGAATGPHLHWGLYVNGESINPVAWRYEGVE
;
A
#
# COMPACT_ATOMS: atom_id res chain seq x y z
N VAL A 1 -5.47 15.14 12.83
CA VAL A 1 -4.09 15.40 12.42
C VAL A 1 -4.14 16.14 11.10
N ASP A 2 -3.52 17.31 10.98
CA ASP A 2 -3.41 18.13 9.76
C ASP A 2 -4.73 18.26 8.95
N ARG A 3 -5.87 18.44 9.65
CA ARG A 3 -7.24 18.49 9.12
C ARG A 3 -7.76 17.20 8.45
N LYS A 4 -6.96 16.11 8.37
CA LYS A 4 -7.46 14.80 7.92
C LYS A 4 -8.33 14.17 9.02
N GLN A 5 -9.43 13.51 8.61
CA GLN A 5 -10.31 12.79 9.49
C GLN A 5 -10.18 11.28 9.20
N PHE A 6 -10.09 10.49 10.27
CA PHE A 6 -9.96 9.05 10.18
C PHE A 6 -11.09 8.39 10.97
N PRO A 7 -11.70 7.31 10.46
CA PRO A 7 -12.73 6.58 11.19
C PRO A 7 -12.13 5.86 12.41
N ALA A 8 -12.92 5.76 13.47
CA ALA A 8 -12.64 4.91 14.61
C ALA A 8 -13.58 3.69 14.59
N PHE A 9 -13.03 2.52 14.86
CA PHE A 9 -13.76 1.25 14.85
C PHE A 9 -13.84 0.70 16.26
N GLN A 10 -15.02 0.23 16.66
CA GLN A 10 -15.23 -0.36 17.97
C GLN A 10 -14.57 -1.74 18.01
N MET A 11 -13.71 -1.94 19.01
CA MET A 11 -12.99 -3.20 19.25
C MET A 11 -13.67 -4.04 20.34
N SER A 12 -14.23 -3.37 21.35
CA SER A 12 -15.04 -3.93 22.43
C SER A 12 -15.92 -2.84 23.02
N ALA A 13 -16.72 -3.15 24.04
CA ALA A 13 -17.68 -2.22 24.63
C ALA A 13 -17.14 -0.81 24.91
N ASN A 14 -15.88 -0.70 25.36
CA ASN A 14 -15.27 0.57 25.77
C ASN A 14 -13.92 0.85 25.10
N ARG A 15 -13.60 0.14 24.00
CA ARG A 15 -12.34 0.31 23.28
C ARG A 15 -12.59 0.61 21.82
N TRP A 16 -11.98 1.68 21.33
CA TRP A 16 -12.01 2.09 19.93
C TRP A 16 -10.60 2.15 19.39
N ARG A 17 -10.45 1.89 18.11
CA ARG A 17 -9.20 2.03 17.37
C ARG A 17 -9.41 2.93 16.17
N ALA A 18 -8.47 3.83 15.95
CA ALA A 18 -8.31 4.56 14.69
C ALA A 18 -6.88 4.40 14.21
N PHE A 19 -6.71 4.22 12.91
CA PHE A 19 -5.39 4.24 12.29
C PHE A 19 -5.10 5.64 11.78
N ILE A 20 -3.94 6.16 12.15
CA ILE A 20 -3.43 7.47 11.72
C ILE A 20 -2.15 7.20 10.95
N PRO A 21 -2.20 7.09 9.61
CA PRO A 21 -1.03 6.82 8.80
C PRO A 21 -0.08 8.02 8.80
N THR A 22 1.22 7.74 8.74
CA THR A 22 2.28 8.70 8.50
C THR A 22 3.13 8.26 7.32
N THR A 23 3.64 9.21 6.56
CA THR A 23 4.39 8.99 5.32
C THR A 23 5.78 9.63 5.39
N PRO A 24 6.70 9.25 4.50
CA PRO A 24 8.01 9.90 4.38
C PRO A 24 7.97 11.40 4.03
N LEU A 25 6.80 11.93 3.65
CA LEU A 25 6.61 13.36 3.34
C LEU A 25 6.11 14.17 4.53
N ASP A 26 5.70 13.50 5.62
CA ASP A 26 5.21 14.20 6.81
C ASP A 26 6.38 14.82 7.58
N GLN A 27 6.19 16.06 7.99
CA GLN A 27 7.19 16.75 8.80
C GLN A 27 7.22 16.20 10.23
N ALA A 28 8.40 15.92 10.75
CA ALA A 28 8.62 15.56 12.14
C ALA A 28 8.15 16.66 13.10
N GLY A 29 7.85 16.31 14.32
CA GLY A 29 7.44 17.25 15.35
C GLY A 29 6.20 16.81 16.13
N LEU A 30 5.72 17.69 17.00
CA LEU A 30 4.54 17.44 17.82
C LEU A 30 3.28 17.65 16.97
N LYS A 31 2.47 16.59 16.87
CA LYS A 31 1.16 16.60 16.22
C LYS A 31 0.05 16.50 17.28
N GLN A 32 -1.12 17.02 16.97
CA GLN A 32 -2.30 16.90 17.81
C GLN A 32 -3.32 15.97 17.16
N VAL A 33 -3.67 14.91 17.86
CA VAL A 33 -4.76 14.00 17.47
C VAL A 33 -6.01 14.42 18.24
N VAL A 34 -7.03 14.85 17.51
CA VAL A 34 -8.31 15.24 18.09
C VAL A 34 -9.27 14.07 17.97
N VAL A 35 -9.61 13.48 19.10
CA VAL A 35 -10.63 12.43 19.19
C VAL A 35 -11.98 13.07 19.49
N LYS A 36 -13.02 12.73 18.72
CA LYS A 36 -14.37 13.23 18.90
C LYS A 36 -15.37 12.08 18.98
N GLY A 37 -16.27 12.13 19.93
CA GLY A 37 -17.35 11.16 20.11
C GLY A 37 -18.31 11.60 21.21
N ASP A 38 -19.57 11.23 21.11
CA ASP A 38 -20.65 11.47 22.10
C ASP A 38 -20.72 12.93 22.61
N GLY A 39 -20.49 13.88 21.71
CA GLY A 39 -20.46 15.32 22.03
C GLY A 39 -19.22 15.78 22.79
N LEU A 40 -18.27 14.90 23.04
CA LEU A 40 -17.01 15.18 23.72
C LEU A 40 -15.84 15.28 22.73
N GLN A 41 -14.82 16.01 23.14
CA GLN A 41 -13.57 16.14 22.40
C GLN A 41 -12.39 15.97 23.35
N GLN A 42 -11.40 15.15 22.93
CA GLN A 42 -10.13 14.99 23.63
C GLN A 42 -8.98 15.28 22.66
N ILE A 43 -7.95 15.96 23.12
CA ILE A 43 -6.73 16.25 22.35
C ILE A 43 -5.60 15.39 22.93
N LEU A 44 -4.99 14.57 22.09
CA LEU A 44 -3.86 13.71 22.42
C LEU A 44 -2.61 14.19 21.68
N PRO A 45 -1.49 14.42 22.38
CA PRO A 45 -0.22 14.73 21.72
C PRO A 45 0.35 13.46 21.08
N MET A 46 0.90 13.60 19.86
CA MET A 46 1.61 12.55 19.15
C MET A 46 2.95 13.12 18.66
N GLN A 47 4.06 12.57 19.14
CA GLN A 47 5.38 12.94 18.64
C GLN A 47 5.71 12.13 17.39
N LEU A 48 5.84 12.80 16.24
CA LEU A 48 6.37 12.21 15.02
C LEU A 48 7.88 12.42 14.99
N GLY A 49 8.63 11.31 14.98
CA GLY A 49 10.08 11.33 14.87
C GLY A 49 10.53 11.63 13.44
N ASP A 50 11.71 12.19 13.30
CA ASP A 50 12.37 12.32 12.01
C ASP A 50 13.01 10.98 11.61
N ARG A 51 13.07 10.73 10.30
CA ARG A 51 13.67 9.53 9.72
C ARG A 51 14.30 9.82 8.38
N ASP A 52 15.57 9.48 8.25
CA ASP A 52 16.26 9.50 6.96
C ASP A 52 15.84 8.28 6.12
N PHE A 53 15.42 8.55 4.89
CA PHE A 53 15.12 7.52 3.91
C PHE A 53 16.22 7.46 2.85
N PRO A 54 16.61 6.25 2.41
CA PRO A 54 17.59 6.09 1.34
C PRO A 54 17.17 6.81 0.05
N THR A 55 18.12 7.18 -0.76
CA THR A 55 17.91 7.76 -2.09
C THR A 55 18.34 6.80 -3.19
N GLN A 56 17.69 6.87 -4.34
CA GLN A 56 18.01 6.11 -5.54
C GLN A 56 17.97 7.04 -6.75
N SER A 57 18.99 6.96 -7.61
CA SER A 57 19.01 7.67 -8.89
C SER A 57 18.56 6.75 -10.01
N ILE A 58 17.59 7.20 -10.81
CA ILE A 58 17.06 6.50 -11.98
C ILE A 58 17.28 7.37 -13.20
N TRP A 59 17.95 6.78 -14.21
CA TRP A 59 18.16 7.42 -15.49
C TRP A 59 17.18 6.85 -16.51
N LEU A 60 16.26 7.70 -16.99
CA LEU A 60 15.23 7.33 -17.93
C LEU A 60 15.69 7.69 -19.34
N SER A 61 15.61 6.74 -20.25
CA SER A 61 15.76 6.96 -21.70
C SER A 61 14.39 7.21 -22.30
N GLY A 62 14.12 8.41 -22.81
CA GLY A 62 12.85 8.77 -23.47
C GLY A 62 12.03 9.83 -22.73
N SER A 63 10.87 10.20 -23.28
CA SER A 63 9.91 11.08 -22.61
C SER A 63 9.29 10.36 -21.42
N GLY A 64 9.32 10.91 -20.23
CA GLY A 64 8.77 10.32 -19.01
C GLY A 64 7.25 10.02 -19.02
N SER A 65 6.56 10.27 -20.13
CA SER A 65 5.12 10.03 -20.32
C SER A 65 4.70 8.56 -20.20
N ASP A 66 5.63 7.62 -20.38
CA ASP A 66 5.35 6.18 -20.29
C ASP A 66 5.26 5.69 -18.84
N LEU A 67 5.63 6.54 -17.87
CA LEU A 67 5.58 6.25 -16.42
C LEU A 67 4.36 6.83 -15.72
N GLU A 68 3.44 7.44 -16.46
CA GLU A 68 2.20 7.97 -15.88
C GLU A 68 1.06 6.96 -16.05
N PRO A 69 0.20 6.80 -15.02
CA PRO A 69 -1.00 5.98 -15.15
C PRO A 69 -1.96 6.60 -16.17
N THR A 70 -2.80 5.78 -16.80
CA THR A 70 -3.95 6.30 -17.53
C THR A 70 -4.98 6.88 -16.56
N ASP A 71 -5.88 7.75 -17.03
CA ASP A 71 -6.97 8.30 -16.18
C ASP A 71 -7.82 7.18 -15.58
N TYR A 72 -8.13 6.16 -16.37
CA TYR A 72 -8.87 4.98 -15.91
C TYR A 72 -8.14 4.24 -14.79
N GLU A 73 -6.85 3.95 -14.96
CA GLU A 73 -6.01 3.31 -13.96
C GLU A 73 -5.93 4.15 -12.68
N TRP A 74 -5.71 5.47 -12.83
CA TRP A 74 -5.66 6.41 -11.72
C TRP A 74 -6.95 6.40 -10.90
N ASP A 75 -8.10 6.50 -11.57
CA ASP A 75 -9.40 6.51 -10.91
C ASP A 75 -9.67 5.20 -10.16
N LYS A 76 -9.39 4.05 -10.78
CA LYS A 76 -9.57 2.75 -10.17
C LYS A 76 -8.70 2.55 -8.93
N VAL A 77 -7.40 2.84 -9.05
CA VAL A 77 -6.45 2.69 -7.95
C VAL A 77 -6.73 3.70 -6.83
N SER A 78 -7.09 4.94 -7.18
CA SER A 78 -7.44 5.97 -6.20
C SER A 78 -8.73 5.65 -5.44
N ALA A 79 -9.74 5.10 -6.12
CA ALA A 79 -10.98 4.65 -5.48
C ALA A 79 -10.70 3.47 -4.54
N PHE A 80 -9.90 2.49 -4.97
CA PHE A 80 -9.51 1.35 -4.16
C PHE A 80 -8.81 1.77 -2.86
N LYS A 81 -7.82 2.65 -2.93
CA LYS A 81 -7.06 3.12 -1.75
C LYS A 81 -7.92 3.86 -0.72
N LYS A 82 -9.08 4.37 -1.11
CA LYS A 82 -10.00 5.11 -0.23
C LYS A 82 -11.10 4.24 0.37
N LEU A 83 -11.06 2.93 0.16
CA LEU A 83 -12.03 2.02 0.75
C LEU A 83 -11.94 2.05 2.28
N VAL A 84 -13.10 2.00 2.93
CA VAL A 84 -13.20 1.90 4.38
C VAL A 84 -14.32 0.92 4.71
N THR A 85 -13.98 -0.36 4.77
CA THR A 85 -14.90 -1.41 5.19
C THR A 85 -14.89 -1.50 6.72
N PRO A 86 -16.03 -1.40 7.43
CA PRO A 86 -16.04 -1.41 8.89
C PRO A 86 -15.52 -2.70 9.54
N GLN A 87 -15.72 -3.83 8.85
CA GLN A 87 -15.26 -5.14 9.32
C GLN A 87 -13.74 -5.28 9.22
N LYS A 88 -13.16 -5.96 10.20
CA LYS A 88 -11.75 -6.39 10.17
C LYS A 88 -11.70 -7.82 9.66
N PHE A 89 -10.90 -8.09 8.63
CA PHE A 89 -10.76 -9.44 8.06
C PHE A 89 -9.43 -10.11 8.43
N TRP A 90 -8.40 -9.36 8.78
CA TRP A 90 -7.09 -9.93 9.17
C TRP A 90 -7.08 -10.42 10.61
N ASN A 91 -6.18 -11.36 10.91
CA ASN A 91 -5.91 -11.85 12.25
C ASN A 91 -4.39 -12.05 12.41
N GLY A 92 -3.82 -11.45 13.45
CA GLY A 92 -2.38 -11.50 13.70
C GLY A 92 -1.53 -10.72 12.68
N VAL A 93 -0.31 -11.19 12.45
CA VAL A 93 0.67 -10.56 11.56
C VAL A 93 0.37 -10.85 10.09
N PHE A 94 0.81 -9.95 9.22
CA PHE A 94 0.74 -10.15 7.76
C PHE A 94 1.87 -11.07 7.30
N LEU A 95 1.54 -11.99 6.43
CA LEU A 95 2.52 -12.89 5.82
C LEU A 95 3.38 -12.12 4.78
N LYS A 96 4.56 -12.67 4.49
CA LYS A 96 5.39 -12.22 3.37
C LYS A 96 4.72 -12.66 2.06
N PRO A 97 4.36 -11.75 1.14
CA PRO A 97 3.55 -12.11 -0.03
C PRO A 97 4.32 -12.84 -1.13
N ASN A 98 5.67 -12.83 -1.10
CA ASN A 98 6.55 -13.54 -2.02
C ASN A 98 7.88 -13.87 -1.34
N GLU A 99 8.48 -15.02 -1.64
CA GLU A 99 9.70 -15.49 -0.99
C GLU A 99 10.98 -14.79 -1.46
N GLY A 100 10.92 -13.96 -2.51
CA GLY A 100 12.06 -13.17 -2.98
C GLY A 100 12.67 -12.28 -1.90
N GLU A 101 13.92 -11.86 -2.09
CA GLU A 101 14.57 -10.88 -1.22
C GLU A 101 14.03 -9.47 -1.49
N ILE A 102 14.10 -8.59 -0.49
CA ILE A 102 13.72 -7.19 -0.65
C ILE A 102 14.83 -6.47 -1.41
N THR A 103 14.50 -5.92 -2.57
CA THR A 103 15.42 -5.14 -3.41
C THR A 103 15.22 -3.63 -3.24
N THR A 104 13.98 -3.19 -3.02
CA THR A 104 13.68 -1.79 -2.74
C THR A 104 12.73 -1.70 -1.55
N GLY A 105 13.13 -0.97 -0.52
CA GLY A 105 12.33 -0.76 0.68
C GLY A 105 11.30 0.37 0.54
N PHE A 106 10.34 0.41 1.46
CA PHE A 106 9.40 1.52 1.60
C PHE A 106 10.12 2.82 1.93
N GLY A 107 9.68 3.92 1.34
CA GLY A 107 10.15 5.27 1.65
C GLY A 107 11.38 5.71 0.84
N VAL A 108 11.97 4.85 0.02
CA VAL A 108 13.10 5.24 -0.85
C VAL A 108 12.72 6.47 -1.68
N ARG A 109 13.53 7.54 -1.57
CA ARG A 109 13.37 8.79 -2.32
C ARG A 109 14.11 8.66 -3.65
N ARG A 110 13.66 9.35 -4.69
CA ARG A 110 14.24 9.18 -6.03
C ARG A 110 14.74 10.48 -6.65
N TYR A 111 15.83 10.33 -7.41
CA TYR A 111 16.25 11.29 -8.42
C TYR A 111 15.94 10.69 -9.79
N TYR A 112 15.25 11.43 -10.65
CA TYR A 112 15.03 11.08 -12.04
C TYR A 112 15.87 11.99 -12.93
N ASN A 113 16.78 11.41 -13.73
CA ASN A 113 17.71 12.15 -14.58
C ASN A 113 18.47 13.27 -13.83
N GLY A 114 18.79 13.04 -12.56
CA GLY A 114 19.51 14.00 -11.71
C GLY A 114 18.61 14.99 -10.94
N GLU A 115 17.31 15.03 -11.20
CA GLU A 115 16.35 15.90 -10.50
C GLU A 115 15.67 15.16 -9.35
N PHE A 116 15.64 15.79 -8.17
CA PHE A 116 14.99 15.20 -7.00
C PHE A 116 13.48 15.31 -7.08
N ALA A 117 12.80 14.16 -6.97
CA ALA A 117 11.35 14.08 -6.96
C ALA A 117 10.80 14.39 -5.54
N ASN A 118 10.48 15.66 -5.27
CA ASN A 118 10.08 16.15 -3.95
C ASN A 118 8.87 15.42 -3.37
N ASP A 119 7.86 15.15 -4.19
CA ASP A 119 6.59 14.57 -3.77
C ASP A 119 6.52 13.06 -3.97
N TYR A 120 7.69 12.44 -4.24
CA TYR A 120 7.79 11.01 -4.49
C TYR A 120 8.52 10.28 -3.36
N TYR A 121 8.03 9.11 -3.05
CA TYR A 121 8.72 8.05 -2.31
C TYR A 121 8.21 6.69 -2.78
N HIS A 122 8.99 5.65 -2.59
CA HIS A 122 8.59 4.27 -2.91
C HIS A 122 7.48 3.82 -1.97
N ARG A 123 6.28 3.58 -2.53
CA ARG A 123 5.03 3.36 -1.77
C ARG A 123 4.78 1.91 -1.38
N GLY A 124 5.81 1.09 -1.36
CA GLY A 124 5.71 -0.32 -1.01
C GLY A 124 7.08 -0.96 -0.81
N ILE A 125 7.13 -2.25 -1.01
CA ILE A 125 8.34 -3.06 -0.97
C ILE A 125 8.41 -3.86 -2.27
N ASP A 126 9.60 -3.88 -2.89
CA ASP A 126 9.87 -4.72 -4.05
C ASP A 126 10.58 -5.99 -3.62
N TYR A 127 10.03 -7.13 -4.02
CA TYR A 127 10.60 -8.46 -3.81
C TYR A 127 11.15 -9.00 -5.13
N ALA A 128 12.40 -9.41 -5.14
CA ALA A 128 13.06 -10.08 -6.27
C ALA A 128 12.58 -11.53 -6.42
N GLY A 129 11.28 -11.72 -6.62
CA GLY A 129 10.72 -13.01 -7.01
C GLY A 129 11.05 -13.31 -8.46
N GLY A 130 11.43 -14.57 -8.77
CA GLY A 130 11.57 -14.99 -10.16
C GLY A 130 10.24 -14.87 -10.91
N TYR A 131 10.30 -14.61 -12.24
CA TYR A 131 9.10 -14.56 -13.08
C TYR A 131 8.27 -15.84 -12.90
N GLY A 132 6.96 -15.69 -12.67
CA GLY A 132 6.04 -16.79 -12.42
C GLY A 132 6.05 -17.32 -10.98
N SER A 133 6.88 -16.79 -10.06
CA SER A 133 6.84 -17.21 -8.66
C SER A 133 5.54 -16.79 -7.98
N PRO A 134 5.04 -17.59 -6.99
CA PRO A 134 3.75 -17.33 -6.35
C PRO A 134 3.68 -15.98 -5.64
N VAL A 135 2.53 -15.32 -5.75
CA VAL A 135 2.15 -14.16 -4.95
C VAL A 135 0.95 -14.55 -4.10
N ILE A 136 1.09 -14.46 -2.78
CA ILE A 136 0.03 -14.82 -1.82
C ILE A 136 -0.57 -13.58 -1.15
N ALA A 137 -1.83 -13.70 -0.72
CA ALA A 137 -2.46 -12.71 0.14
C ALA A 137 -1.79 -12.70 1.52
N PRO A 138 -1.27 -11.55 2.01
CA PRO A 138 -0.59 -11.50 3.31
C PRO A 138 -1.54 -11.65 4.49
N ALA A 139 -2.82 -11.36 4.27
CA ALA A 139 -3.89 -11.49 5.25
C ALA A 139 -5.22 -11.73 4.52
N ALA A 140 -6.24 -12.18 5.24
CA ALA A 140 -7.56 -12.36 4.67
C ALA A 140 -8.20 -11.02 4.28
N GLY A 141 -9.08 -11.04 3.26
CA GLY A 141 -9.78 -9.86 2.78
C GLY A 141 -10.56 -10.12 1.50
N TYR A 142 -11.20 -9.08 1.00
CA TYR A 142 -11.90 -9.10 -0.27
C TYR A 142 -11.07 -8.50 -1.39
N VAL A 143 -11.01 -9.15 -2.53
CA VAL A 143 -10.47 -8.56 -3.76
C VAL A 143 -11.38 -7.44 -4.21
N ARG A 144 -10.88 -6.21 -4.23
CA ARG A 144 -11.64 -5.01 -4.60
C ARG A 144 -11.06 -4.27 -5.80
N LEU A 145 -9.92 -4.72 -6.29
CA LEU A 145 -9.30 -4.20 -7.50
C LEU A 145 -8.67 -5.36 -8.28
N VAL A 146 -9.03 -5.46 -9.55
CA VAL A 146 -8.31 -6.25 -10.55
C VAL A 146 -8.11 -5.36 -11.76
N GLY A 147 -6.85 -5.15 -12.14
CA GLY A 147 -6.48 -4.36 -13.30
C GLY A 147 -5.53 -5.11 -14.20
N THR A 148 -5.64 -4.93 -15.52
CA THR A 148 -4.74 -5.55 -16.49
C THR A 148 -4.23 -4.53 -17.48
N VAL A 149 -3.05 -4.82 -18.07
CA VAL A 149 -2.48 -3.97 -19.14
C VAL A 149 -3.48 -3.75 -20.26
N SER A 150 -4.23 -4.78 -20.65
CA SER A 150 -5.25 -4.70 -21.71
C SER A 150 -6.43 -3.79 -21.37
N GLN A 151 -6.66 -3.51 -20.08
CA GLN A 151 -7.68 -2.57 -19.59
C GLN A 151 -7.11 -1.15 -19.38
N GLY A 152 -5.84 -0.91 -19.69
CA GLY A 152 -5.21 0.39 -19.56
C GLY A 152 -4.38 0.58 -18.28
N PHE A 153 -4.08 -0.48 -17.52
CA PHE A 153 -3.14 -0.42 -16.39
C PHE A 153 -1.71 -0.38 -16.91
N ARG A 154 -1.28 0.83 -17.29
CA ARG A 154 0.01 1.07 -17.94
C ARG A 154 1.16 1.19 -16.93
N LEU A 155 0.93 1.89 -15.82
CA LEU A 155 1.94 2.09 -14.78
C LEU A 155 2.05 0.89 -13.86
N HIS A 156 0.93 0.46 -13.28
CA HIS A 156 0.89 -0.64 -12.28
C HIS A 156 1.00 -2.03 -12.94
N GLY A 157 0.69 -2.12 -14.24
CA GLY A 157 0.62 -3.42 -14.91
C GLY A 157 -0.56 -4.28 -14.42
N ASN A 158 -0.46 -5.58 -14.56
CA ASN A 158 -1.45 -6.48 -13.99
C ASN A 158 -1.42 -6.38 -12.47
N THR A 159 -2.56 -6.07 -11.89
CA THR A 159 -2.68 -5.59 -10.51
C THR A 159 -3.82 -6.30 -9.78
N VAL A 160 -3.57 -6.66 -8.53
CA VAL A 160 -4.59 -7.12 -7.59
C VAL A 160 -4.59 -6.19 -6.38
N GLY A 161 -5.77 -5.82 -5.88
CA GLY A 161 -5.95 -5.09 -4.64
C GLY A 161 -6.88 -5.84 -3.69
N VAL A 162 -6.44 -6.02 -2.44
CA VAL A 162 -7.18 -6.71 -1.38
C VAL A 162 -7.52 -5.74 -0.26
N ASP A 163 -8.81 -5.60 0.04
CA ASP A 163 -9.34 -4.86 1.18
C ASP A 163 -9.38 -5.79 2.39
N HIS A 164 -8.54 -5.50 3.38
CA HIS A 164 -8.47 -6.23 4.65
C HIS A 164 -9.46 -5.69 5.69
N GLY A 165 -10.18 -4.62 5.34
CA GLY A 165 -11.13 -3.93 6.23
C GLY A 165 -10.48 -2.83 7.07
N GLN A 166 -11.33 -2.02 7.68
CA GLN A 166 -10.97 -0.88 8.55
C GLN A 166 -9.99 0.12 7.91
N GLY A 167 -10.07 0.29 6.57
CA GLY A 167 -9.20 1.19 5.82
C GLY A 167 -7.78 0.66 5.63
N VAL A 168 -7.60 -0.67 5.61
CA VAL A 168 -6.32 -1.34 5.38
C VAL A 168 -6.38 -2.12 4.07
N GLU A 169 -5.56 -1.73 3.08
CA GLU A 169 -5.55 -2.31 1.74
C GLU A 169 -4.14 -2.73 1.32
N SER A 170 -4.02 -3.93 0.73
CA SER A 170 -2.82 -4.37 0.02
C SER A 170 -3.00 -4.25 -1.48
N ILE A 171 -1.97 -3.77 -2.17
CA ILE A 171 -1.90 -3.77 -3.64
C ILE A 171 -0.67 -4.52 -4.12
N PHE A 172 -0.84 -5.34 -5.16
CA PHE A 172 0.17 -6.20 -5.76
C PHE A 172 0.31 -5.85 -7.23
N LEU A 173 1.48 -5.42 -7.66
CA LEU A 173 1.72 -4.87 -9.01
C LEU A 173 2.65 -5.75 -9.83
N HIS A 174 2.66 -5.45 -11.13
CA HIS A 174 3.56 -6.04 -12.12
C HIS A 174 3.38 -7.54 -12.36
N LEU A 175 2.20 -8.09 -12.02
CA LEU A 175 1.92 -9.52 -12.09
C LEU A 175 1.99 -10.05 -13.53
N SER A 176 2.44 -11.30 -13.70
CA SER A 176 2.32 -12.03 -14.97
C SER A 176 0.93 -12.63 -15.13
N GLU A 177 0.37 -13.17 -14.04
CA GLU A 177 -0.92 -13.83 -14.01
C GLU A 177 -1.71 -13.41 -12.76
N ILE A 178 -3.04 -13.39 -12.89
CA ILE A 178 -4.00 -13.10 -11.80
C ILE A 178 -4.90 -14.30 -11.64
N TYR A 179 -5.03 -14.84 -10.40
CA TYR A 179 -5.79 -16.06 -10.09
C TYR A 179 -7.13 -15.78 -9.40
N VAL A 180 -7.44 -14.52 -9.16
CA VAL A 180 -8.64 -14.06 -8.44
C VAL A 180 -9.39 -13.01 -9.25
N LYS A 181 -10.63 -12.75 -8.88
CA LYS A 181 -11.47 -11.69 -9.47
C LYS A 181 -12.04 -10.77 -8.39
N GLU A 182 -12.49 -9.59 -8.79
CA GLU A 182 -13.19 -8.67 -7.90
C GLU A 182 -14.41 -9.35 -7.25
N GLY A 183 -14.54 -9.17 -5.94
CA GLY A 183 -15.57 -9.79 -5.11
C GLY A 183 -15.15 -11.09 -4.43
N ASP A 184 -14.09 -11.74 -4.85
CA ASP A 184 -13.59 -12.94 -4.18
C ASP A 184 -13.10 -12.61 -2.76
N PHE A 185 -13.40 -13.49 -1.80
CA PHE A 185 -12.78 -13.48 -0.49
C PHE A 185 -11.54 -14.37 -0.53
N VAL A 186 -10.40 -13.86 -0.09
CA VAL A 186 -9.15 -14.59 -0.02
C VAL A 186 -8.70 -14.78 1.42
N ASN A 187 -8.13 -15.95 1.71
CA ASN A 187 -7.53 -16.24 3.02
C ASN A 187 -6.06 -15.83 3.05
N ALA A 188 -5.52 -15.59 4.25
CA ALA A 188 -4.09 -15.43 4.43
C ALA A 188 -3.34 -16.67 3.87
N GLY A 189 -2.29 -16.44 3.06
CA GLY A 189 -1.52 -17.50 2.40
C GLY A 189 -2.11 -18.03 1.09
N GLN A 190 -3.30 -17.60 0.69
CA GLN A 190 -3.90 -17.99 -0.58
C GLN A 190 -3.16 -17.33 -1.75
N GLU A 191 -2.82 -18.12 -2.77
CA GLU A 191 -2.26 -17.59 -4.02
C GLU A 191 -3.28 -16.71 -4.75
N ILE A 192 -2.84 -15.52 -5.15
CA ILE A 192 -3.66 -14.51 -5.84
C ILE A 192 -3.12 -14.14 -7.22
N GLY A 193 -1.91 -14.57 -7.54
CA GLY A 193 -1.27 -14.33 -8.82
C GLY A 193 0.17 -14.80 -8.84
N ALA A 194 0.89 -14.42 -9.87
CA ALA A 194 2.30 -14.76 -10.08
C ALA A 194 3.12 -13.50 -10.41
N VAL A 195 4.38 -13.49 -9.97
CA VAL A 195 5.33 -12.40 -10.25
C VAL A 195 5.54 -12.25 -11.74
N GLY A 196 5.55 -11.02 -12.21
CA GLY A 196 5.80 -10.67 -13.60
C GLY A 196 6.70 -9.44 -13.75
N ALA A 197 6.57 -8.81 -14.90
CA ALA A 197 7.24 -7.56 -15.24
C ALA A 197 6.31 -6.68 -16.10
N THR A 198 5.00 -6.73 -15.86
CA THR A 198 4.02 -5.93 -16.60
C THR A 198 3.98 -4.50 -16.07
N GLY A 199 3.54 -3.56 -16.90
CA GLY A 199 3.53 -2.13 -16.55
C GLY A 199 4.93 -1.51 -16.53
N ALA A 200 5.13 -0.50 -15.68
CA ALA A 200 6.40 0.23 -15.56
C ALA A 200 7.42 -0.50 -14.66
N ALA A 201 7.79 -1.72 -15.05
CA ALA A 201 8.78 -2.54 -14.35
C ALA A 201 10.08 -2.64 -15.15
N THR A 202 11.23 -2.56 -14.49
CA THR A 202 12.55 -2.73 -15.12
C THR A 202 12.98 -4.20 -15.24
N GLY A 203 12.27 -5.11 -14.61
CA GLY A 203 12.51 -6.55 -14.61
C GLY A 203 11.53 -7.27 -13.69
N PRO A 204 11.55 -8.61 -13.65
CA PRO A 204 10.63 -9.39 -12.82
C PRO A 204 10.79 -9.07 -11.34
N HIS A 205 9.73 -8.59 -10.71
CA HIS A 205 9.63 -8.36 -9.27
C HIS A 205 8.17 -8.25 -8.86
N LEU A 206 7.89 -8.47 -7.57
CA LEU A 206 6.62 -8.09 -6.96
C LEU A 206 6.78 -6.74 -6.27
N HIS A 207 5.96 -5.76 -6.62
CA HIS A 207 5.75 -4.61 -5.76
C HIS A 207 4.54 -4.88 -4.86
N TRP A 208 4.73 -4.82 -3.54
CA TRP A 208 3.66 -4.89 -2.55
C TRP A 208 3.53 -3.57 -1.80
N GLY A 209 2.43 -2.85 -2.04
CA GLY A 209 2.03 -1.67 -1.28
C GLY A 209 1.01 -2.01 -0.19
N LEU A 210 1.16 -1.42 0.99
CA LEU A 210 0.17 -1.46 2.07
C LEU A 210 -0.31 -0.03 2.32
N TYR A 211 -1.62 0.14 2.31
CA TYR A 211 -2.27 1.43 2.51
C TYR A 211 -3.11 1.40 3.79
N VAL A 212 -3.17 2.54 4.46
CA VAL A 212 -4.07 2.77 5.58
C VAL A 212 -4.77 4.10 5.37
N ASN A 213 -6.10 4.07 5.27
CA ASN A 213 -6.92 5.25 5.01
C ASN A 213 -6.41 6.08 3.80
N GLY A 214 -5.98 5.40 2.73
CA GLY A 214 -5.52 6.01 1.49
C GLY A 214 -4.05 6.39 1.43
N GLU A 215 -3.32 6.35 2.55
CA GLU A 215 -1.90 6.66 2.61
C GLU A 215 -1.06 5.39 2.65
N SER A 216 0.01 5.33 1.85
CA SER A 216 0.91 4.18 1.89
C SER A 216 1.77 4.20 3.16
N ILE A 217 1.87 3.05 3.79
CA ILE A 217 2.65 2.84 5.00
C ILE A 217 3.71 1.76 4.81
N ASN A 218 4.67 1.67 5.73
CA ASN A 218 5.69 0.61 5.69
C ASN A 218 5.09 -0.76 6.01
N PRO A 219 5.02 -1.71 5.05
CA PRO A 219 4.46 -3.02 5.30
C PRO A 219 5.28 -3.90 6.26
N VAL A 220 6.58 -3.59 6.45
CA VAL A 220 7.48 -4.42 7.25
C VAL A 220 7.00 -4.55 8.70
N ALA A 221 6.55 -3.46 9.31
CA ALA A 221 6.06 -3.50 10.69
C ALA A 221 4.89 -4.48 10.87
N TRP A 222 3.96 -4.54 9.90
CA TRP A 222 2.79 -5.42 9.92
C TRP A 222 3.11 -6.91 9.81
N ARG A 223 4.33 -7.24 9.37
CA ARG A 223 4.84 -8.63 9.29
C ARG A 223 5.37 -9.16 10.62
N TYR A 224 5.73 -8.29 11.55
CA TYR A 224 6.37 -8.67 12.81
C TYR A 224 5.57 -8.25 14.02
N GLU A 225 4.82 -7.19 13.90
CA GLU A 225 4.00 -6.63 14.97
C GLU A 225 2.53 -6.83 14.60
N GLY A 226 1.83 -7.68 15.34
CA GLY A 226 0.38 -7.83 15.17
C GLY A 226 -0.31 -6.51 15.50
N VAL A 227 -1.16 -6.04 14.58
CA VAL A 227 -2.00 -4.85 14.80
C VAL A 227 -3.38 -5.34 15.21
N GLU A 228 -3.62 -5.43 16.53
CA GLU A 228 -4.90 -5.83 17.14
C GLU A 228 -5.75 -4.65 17.55
#